data_dd9b28949e4eae19828466a1bd25c948
#
_entry.id   dd9b28949e4eae19828466a1bd25c948
#
_cell.length_a   1.000
_cell.length_b   1.000
_cell.length_c   1.000
_cell.angle_alpha   90.00
_cell.angle_beta   90.00
_cell.angle_gamma   90.00
#
_symmetry.space_group_name_H-M   'P 1'
#
loop_
_entity.id
_entity.type
_entity.pdbx_description
1 polymer ?
#
loop_
_entity_poly.entity_id
_entity_poly.type
_entity_poly.pdbx_seq_one_letter_code
_entity_poly.pdbx_strand_id
1 'polypeptide(L)'
;MWASGRTARALRCGTTSRCSRRNIYVLYGTNALISQSDEAFLKYYSDLLDKLRERFAGVPIYVQSITPTTAEQGVKQPPLENGHIRLINNAIAKLAVSKGLYYLDAQEALADADGNLRGDYVGTYDGIHMNPTGYAAWADYILTHTVYSDYNKQFVTEGPYA
;
A
#
# COMPACT_ATOMS: atom_id res chain seq x y z
N MET A 1 3.02 -35.99 37.95
CA MET A 1 2.14 -34.96 38.52
C MET A 1 2.71 -33.60 38.13
N TRP A 2 2.27 -33.03 37.02
CA TRP A 2 2.65 -31.72 36.56
C TRP A 2 1.39 -30.95 36.19
N ALA A 3 1.04 -29.99 37.01
CA ALA A 3 0.03 -29.00 36.71
C ALA A 3 0.69 -27.62 36.83
N SER A 4 0.75 -26.87 35.77
CA SER A 4 0.87 -25.41 35.88
C SER A 4 0.14 -24.79 34.70
N GLY A 5 -1.11 -24.44 34.95
CA GLY A 5 -1.86 -23.52 34.13
C GLY A 5 -1.22 -22.14 34.14
N ARG A 6 -0.77 -21.66 32.99
CA ARG A 6 -0.53 -20.22 32.78
C ARG A 6 -1.76 -19.66 32.08
N THR A 7 -2.63 -19.06 32.87
CA THR A 7 -3.70 -18.19 32.41
C THR A 7 -3.12 -17.05 31.59
N ALA A 8 -3.50 -16.99 30.32
CA ALA A 8 -3.22 -15.85 29.46
C ALA A 8 -3.90 -14.61 30.09
N ARG A 9 -3.08 -13.73 30.63
CA ARG A 9 -3.51 -12.43 31.16
C ARG A 9 -3.91 -11.56 29.98
N ALA A 10 -5.21 -11.43 29.76
CA ALA A 10 -5.72 -10.41 28.85
C ALA A 10 -5.27 -9.04 29.35
N LEU A 11 -4.40 -8.41 28.58
CA LEU A 11 -4.00 -7.02 28.81
C LEU A 11 -5.24 -6.15 28.61
N ARG A 12 -5.93 -5.83 29.70
CA ARG A 12 -6.91 -4.75 29.72
C ARG A 12 -6.14 -3.45 29.50
N CYS A 13 -6.37 -2.82 28.37
CA CYS A 13 -5.93 -1.46 28.12
C CYS A 13 -6.70 -0.57 29.12
N GLY A 14 -6.01 -0.14 30.17
CA GLY A 14 -6.56 0.80 31.16
C GLY A 14 -6.80 2.15 30.49
N THR A 15 -7.93 2.73 30.80
CA THR A 15 -8.34 4.10 30.46
C THR A 15 -7.27 5.09 30.89
N THR A 16 -6.57 5.67 29.92
CA THR A 16 -5.67 6.86 29.92
C THR A 16 -4.26 6.63 29.31
N SER A 17 -4.09 5.66 28.43
CA SER A 17 -2.91 5.63 27.56
C SER A 17 -3.34 6.11 26.19
N ARG A 18 -2.76 7.21 25.69
CA ARG A 18 -2.86 7.62 24.29
C ARG A 18 -2.44 6.42 23.46
N CYS A 19 -3.40 5.68 22.94
CA CYS A 19 -3.16 4.65 21.97
C CYS A 19 -2.47 5.36 20.80
N SER A 20 -1.16 5.15 20.63
CA SER A 20 -0.44 5.72 19.50
C SER A 20 -1.18 5.22 18.27
N ARG A 21 -1.78 6.14 17.51
CA ARG A 21 -2.58 5.80 16.34
C ARG A 21 -1.66 5.07 15.38
N ARG A 22 -1.97 3.81 15.14
CA ARG A 22 -1.25 2.97 14.20
C ARG A 22 -1.86 3.21 12.84
N ASN A 23 -1.06 3.38 11.82
CA ASN A 23 -1.51 3.42 10.44
C ASN A 23 -1.50 2.00 9.87
N ILE A 24 -2.39 1.76 8.91
CA ILE A 24 -2.40 0.52 8.12
C ILE A 24 -1.97 0.90 6.70
N TYR A 25 -0.95 0.24 6.19
CA TYR A 25 -0.50 0.39 4.81
C TYR A 25 -0.84 -0.88 4.05
N VAL A 26 -1.54 -0.71 2.92
CA VAL A 26 -1.99 -1.81 2.08
C VAL A 26 -1.30 -1.71 0.73
N LEU A 27 -0.45 -2.67 0.41
CA LEU A 27 0.10 -2.89 -0.93
C LEU A 27 -0.25 -4.31 -1.35
N TYR A 28 -1.00 -4.44 -2.42
CA TYR A 28 -1.40 -5.72 -2.97
C TYR A 28 -1.75 -5.56 -4.45
N GLY A 29 -1.39 -6.54 -5.29
CA GLY A 29 -1.82 -6.53 -6.69
C GLY A 29 -0.89 -7.24 -7.65
N THR A 30 0.44 -7.07 -7.57
CA THR A 30 1.40 -7.58 -8.56
C THR A 30 1.15 -9.05 -8.91
N ASN A 31 1.07 -9.93 -7.92
CA ASN A 31 0.81 -11.35 -8.15
C ASN A 31 -0.64 -11.64 -8.58
N ALA A 32 -1.59 -10.83 -8.12
CA ALA A 32 -2.98 -11.01 -8.44
C ALA A 32 -3.28 -10.69 -9.91
N LEU A 33 -2.65 -9.66 -10.47
CA LEU A 33 -2.79 -9.29 -11.89
C LEU A 33 -2.33 -10.42 -12.83
N ILE A 34 -1.38 -11.24 -12.40
CA ILE A 34 -0.90 -12.37 -13.20
C ILE A 34 -1.95 -13.51 -13.26
N SER A 35 -2.73 -13.68 -12.20
CA SER A 35 -3.58 -14.86 -12.00
C SER A 35 -5.09 -14.61 -12.06
N GLN A 36 -5.51 -13.34 -12.09
CA GLN A 36 -6.92 -12.95 -12.03
C GLN A 36 -7.26 -11.94 -13.12
N SER A 37 -8.54 -11.83 -13.47
CA SER A 37 -9.02 -10.69 -14.25
C SER A 37 -9.03 -9.41 -13.39
N ASP A 38 -8.90 -8.26 -14.04
CA ASP A 38 -8.95 -6.95 -13.40
C ASP A 38 -10.21 -6.74 -12.56
N GLU A 39 -11.36 -7.17 -13.11
CA GLU A 39 -12.66 -7.08 -12.43
C GLU A 39 -12.67 -7.93 -11.15
N ALA A 40 -12.20 -9.17 -11.22
CA ALA A 40 -12.13 -10.05 -10.06
C ALA A 40 -11.17 -9.48 -9.01
N PHE A 41 -9.99 -9.01 -9.43
CA PHE A 41 -9.02 -8.37 -8.56
C PHE A 41 -9.63 -7.15 -7.84
N LEU A 42 -10.20 -6.21 -8.57
CA LEU A 42 -10.76 -4.98 -7.99
C LEU A 42 -11.93 -5.28 -7.05
N LYS A 43 -12.75 -6.29 -7.36
CA LYS A 43 -13.81 -6.74 -6.47
C LYS A 43 -13.26 -7.26 -5.14
N TYR A 44 -12.30 -8.21 -5.19
CA TYR A 44 -11.70 -8.75 -3.96
C TYR A 44 -10.91 -7.69 -3.18
N TYR A 45 -10.26 -6.76 -3.88
CA TYR A 45 -9.56 -5.65 -3.26
C TYR A 45 -10.53 -4.71 -2.52
N SER A 46 -11.67 -4.42 -3.14
CA SER A 46 -12.76 -3.66 -2.50
C SER A 46 -13.25 -4.34 -1.23
N ASP A 47 -13.52 -5.64 -1.28
CA ASP A 47 -13.99 -6.42 -0.14
C ASP A 47 -12.94 -6.46 1.00
N LEU A 48 -11.65 -6.53 0.65
CA LEU A 48 -10.54 -6.44 1.61
C LEU A 48 -10.54 -5.10 2.33
N LEU A 49 -10.64 -3.99 1.59
CA LEU A 49 -10.64 -2.65 2.17
C LEU A 49 -11.84 -2.41 3.09
N ASP A 50 -13.02 -2.92 2.74
CA ASP A 50 -14.21 -2.84 3.61
C ASP A 50 -14.00 -3.60 4.92
N LYS A 51 -13.46 -4.81 4.86
CA LYS A 51 -13.13 -5.60 6.06
C LYS A 51 -12.08 -4.92 6.95
N LEU A 52 -11.07 -4.27 6.34
CA LEU A 52 -10.08 -3.52 7.10
C LEU A 52 -10.70 -2.31 7.80
N ARG A 53 -11.57 -1.55 7.11
CA ARG A 53 -12.30 -0.41 7.70
C ARG A 53 -13.18 -0.84 8.86
N GLU A 54 -13.92 -1.93 8.69
CA GLU A 54 -14.80 -2.47 9.73
C GLU A 54 -13.98 -2.95 10.94
N ARG A 55 -12.91 -3.72 10.69
CA ARG A 55 -12.11 -4.32 11.76
C ARG A 55 -11.27 -3.31 12.52
N PHE A 56 -10.83 -2.23 11.86
CA PHE A 56 -9.95 -1.22 12.40
C PHE A 56 -10.58 0.18 12.33
N ALA A 57 -11.83 0.29 12.78
CA ALA A 57 -12.56 1.56 12.77
C ALA A 57 -11.75 2.69 13.45
N GLY A 58 -11.62 3.81 12.76
CA GLY A 58 -10.89 4.99 13.24
C GLY A 58 -9.35 4.91 13.08
N VAL A 59 -8.82 3.82 12.52
CA VAL A 59 -7.40 3.73 12.15
C VAL A 59 -7.21 4.22 10.71
N PRO A 60 -6.29 5.16 10.44
CA PRO A 60 -5.98 5.58 9.08
C PRO A 60 -5.47 4.41 8.23
N ILE A 61 -6.05 4.24 7.05
CA ILE A 61 -5.66 3.21 6.08
C ILE A 61 -5.13 3.89 4.84
N TYR A 62 -3.90 3.56 4.48
CA TYR A 62 -3.18 4.05 3.31
C TYR A 62 -3.09 2.94 2.28
N VAL A 63 -3.78 3.13 1.17
CA VAL A 63 -3.79 2.23 0.03
C VAL A 63 -2.68 2.68 -0.91
N GLN A 64 -1.73 1.80 -1.22
CA GLN A 64 -0.62 2.12 -2.09
C GLN A 64 -0.89 1.66 -3.52
N SER A 65 -0.34 2.39 -4.49
CA SER A 65 -0.27 1.93 -5.87
C SER A 65 0.52 0.62 -5.98
N ILE A 66 0.19 -0.21 -6.94
CA ILE A 66 1.08 -1.29 -7.38
C ILE A 66 2.35 -0.65 -7.94
N THR A 67 3.50 -1.16 -7.54
CA THR A 67 4.82 -0.65 -7.95
C THR A 67 5.06 -0.87 -9.44
N PRO A 68 5.85 -0.01 -10.10
CA PRO A 68 6.21 -0.24 -11.49
C PRO A 68 7.13 -1.46 -11.63
N THR A 69 7.15 -2.03 -12.82
CA THR A 69 8.07 -3.11 -13.23
C THR A 69 9.04 -2.59 -14.29
N THR A 70 10.10 -3.35 -14.58
CA THR A 70 10.95 -3.00 -15.74
C THR A 70 10.18 -3.18 -17.05
N ALA A 71 10.59 -2.46 -18.10
CA ALA A 71 9.98 -2.60 -19.42
C ALA A 71 10.06 -4.05 -19.95
N GLU A 72 11.19 -4.72 -19.71
CA GLU A 72 11.40 -6.13 -20.12
C GLU A 72 10.42 -7.07 -19.40
N GLN A 73 10.12 -6.79 -18.14
CA GLN A 73 9.17 -7.60 -17.38
C GLN A 73 7.74 -7.42 -17.90
N GLY A 74 7.35 -6.22 -18.27
CA GLY A 74 6.06 -5.96 -18.91
C GLY A 74 5.90 -6.72 -20.24
N VAL A 75 6.97 -6.85 -21.02
CA VAL A 75 6.97 -7.67 -22.25
C VAL A 75 6.84 -9.17 -21.94
N LYS A 76 7.54 -9.65 -20.92
CA LYS A 76 7.48 -11.08 -20.51
C LYS A 76 6.15 -11.47 -19.91
N GLN A 77 5.53 -10.56 -19.17
CA GLN A 77 4.25 -10.78 -18.48
C GLN A 77 3.32 -9.59 -18.76
N PRO A 78 2.54 -9.61 -19.85
CA PRO A 78 1.67 -8.50 -20.24
C PRO A 78 0.76 -7.96 -19.13
N PRO A 79 0.23 -8.76 -18.18
CA PRO A 79 -0.53 -8.20 -17.05
C PRO A 79 0.28 -7.24 -16.16
N LEU A 80 1.62 -7.29 -16.20
CA LEU A 80 2.54 -6.41 -15.49
C LEU A 80 3.13 -5.30 -16.38
N GLU A 81 2.60 -5.08 -17.55
CA GLU A 81 2.97 -3.92 -18.38
C GLU A 81 2.54 -2.63 -17.65
N ASN A 82 3.45 -1.63 -17.63
CA ASN A 82 3.25 -0.45 -16.79
C ASN A 82 2.06 0.42 -17.20
N GLY A 83 1.65 0.43 -18.47
CA GLY A 83 0.42 1.07 -18.92
C GLY A 83 -0.82 0.40 -18.30
N HIS A 84 -0.84 -0.93 -18.24
CA HIS A 84 -1.90 -1.68 -17.58
C HIS A 84 -1.86 -1.45 -16.06
N ILE A 85 -0.69 -1.52 -15.41
CA ILE A 85 -0.55 -1.22 -13.99
C ILE A 85 -1.10 0.17 -13.67
N ARG A 86 -0.84 1.19 -14.49
CA ARG A 86 -1.39 2.54 -14.30
C ARG A 86 -2.91 2.59 -14.36
N LEU A 87 -3.52 1.85 -15.30
CA LEU A 87 -4.98 1.75 -15.37
C LEU A 87 -5.58 1.15 -14.08
N ILE A 88 -4.98 0.09 -13.58
CA ILE A 88 -5.39 -0.54 -12.32
C ILE A 88 -5.15 0.39 -11.12
N ASN A 89 -4.01 1.08 -11.05
CA ASN A 89 -3.71 2.04 -10.00
C ASN A 89 -4.72 3.19 -9.97
N ASN A 90 -5.16 3.69 -11.12
CA ASN A 90 -6.23 4.68 -11.21
C ASN A 90 -7.56 4.14 -10.66
N ALA A 91 -7.87 2.87 -10.90
CA ALA A 91 -9.06 2.23 -10.34
C ALA A 91 -8.93 2.06 -8.81
N ILE A 92 -7.76 1.65 -8.32
CA ILE A 92 -7.46 1.53 -6.89
C ILE A 92 -7.57 2.91 -6.20
N ALA A 93 -7.05 3.98 -6.80
CA ALA A 93 -7.13 5.33 -6.26
C ALA A 93 -8.60 5.77 -6.10
N LYS A 94 -9.41 5.60 -7.14
CA LYS A 94 -10.86 5.90 -7.11
C LYS A 94 -11.57 5.07 -6.03
N LEU A 95 -11.22 3.79 -5.91
CA LEU A 95 -11.77 2.91 -4.89
C LEU A 95 -11.39 3.38 -3.47
N ALA A 96 -10.13 3.74 -3.24
CA ALA A 96 -9.68 4.26 -1.96
C ALA A 96 -10.44 5.53 -1.57
N VAL A 97 -10.53 6.50 -2.47
CA VAL A 97 -11.27 7.76 -2.26
C VAL A 97 -12.74 7.49 -1.97
N SER A 98 -13.41 6.62 -2.75
CA SER A 98 -14.83 6.30 -2.56
C SER A 98 -15.13 5.67 -1.19
N LYS A 99 -14.11 5.04 -0.58
CA LYS A 99 -14.20 4.43 0.76
C LYS A 99 -13.70 5.36 1.88
N GLY A 100 -13.28 6.59 1.57
CA GLY A 100 -12.71 7.54 2.54
C GLY A 100 -11.37 7.08 3.09
N LEU A 101 -10.56 6.39 2.28
CA LEU A 101 -9.20 5.94 2.58
C LEU A 101 -8.19 6.86 1.89
N TYR A 102 -6.96 6.86 2.39
CA TYR A 102 -5.85 7.59 1.78
C TYR A 102 -5.23 6.76 0.65
N TYR A 103 -4.81 7.41 -0.42
CA TYR A 103 -4.06 6.79 -1.50
C TYR A 103 -2.63 7.33 -1.54
N LEU A 104 -1.67 6.44 -1.73
CA LEU A 104 -0.25 6.75 -1.90
C LEU A 104 0.22 6.24 -3.25
N ASP A 105 0.62 7.15 -4.13
CA ASP A 105 1.15 6.77 -5.44
C ASP A 105 2.67 6.56 -5.39
N ALA A 106 3.08 5.36 -4.96
CA ALA A 106 4.49 5.01 -4.88
C ALA A 106 5.22 5.06 -6.24
N GLN A 107 4.50 5.13 -7.36
CA GLN A 107 5.14 5.32 -8.68
C GLN A 107 5.86 6.66 -8.79
N GLU A 108 5.40 7.70 -8.09
CA GLU A 108 6.09 9.00 -8.06
C GLU A 108 7.55 8.90 -7.60
N ALA A 109 7.86 7.99 -6.69
CA ALA A 109 9.21 7.77 -6.19
C ALA A 109 9.99 6.71 -6.97
N LEU A 110 9.30 5.77 -7.62
CA LEU A 110 9.90 4.56 -8.13
C LEU A 110 9.99 4.48 -9.66
N ALA A 111 9.16 5.25 -10.37
CA ALA A 111 9.12 5.23 -11.82
C ALA A 111 10.15 6.20 -12.44
N ASP A 112 10.64 5.83 -13.60
CA ASP A 112 11.38 6.72 -14.50
C ASP A 112 10.40 7.59 -15.34
N ALA A 113 10.95 8.39 -16.26
CA ALA A 113 10.17 9.27 -17.11
C ALA A 113 9.19 8.52 -18.05
N ASP A 114 9.47 7.28 -18.36
CA ASP A 114 8.63 6.42 -19.20
C ASP A 114 7.58 5.63 -18.37
N GLY A 115 7.67 5.73 -17.05
CA GLY A 115 6.79 5.05 -16.11
C GLY A 115 7.21 3.61 -15.79
N ASN A 116 8.44 3.22 -16.12
CA ASN A 116 9.02 1.94 -15.76
C ASN A 116 9.75 2.03 -14.43
N LEU A 117 9.99 0.90 -13.77
CA LEU A 117 10.84 0.85 -12.60
C LEU A 117 12.24 1.39 -12.96
N ARG A 118 12.67 2.41 -12.19
CA ARG A 118 13.99 3.02 -12.40
C ARG A 118 15.09 1.97 -12.40
N GLY A 119 15.99 2.05 -13.39
CA GLY A 119 17.06 1.07 -13.56
C GLY A 119 18.02 0.97 -12.37
N ASP A 120 18.27 2.09 -11.66
CA ASP A 120 19.07 2.15 -10.44
C ASP A 120 18.39 1.52 -9.21
N TYR A 121 17.10 1.19 -9.30
CA TYR A 121 16.32 0.53 -8.25
C TYR A 121 16.10 -0.97 -8.49
N VAL A 122 16.38 -1.47 -9.66
CA VAL A 122 16.22 -2.90 -9.98
C VAL A 122 17.14 -3.75 -9.11
N GLY A 123 16.57 -4.71 -8.37
CA GLY A 123 17.30 -5.53 -7.39
C GLY A 123 17.56 -6.95 -7.81
N THR A 124 16.64 -7.55 -8.50
CA THR A 124 16.70 -8.96 -8.90
C THR A 124 16.52 -9.10 -10.41
N TYR A 125 16.77 -10.31 -10.92
CA TYR A 125 16.63 -10.60 -12.35
C TYR A 125 15.18 -10.68 -12.84
N ASP A 126 14.19 -10.49 -11.94
CA ASP A 126 12.77 -10.61 -12.28
C ASP A 126 12.14 -9.28 -12.74
N GLY A 127 12.82 -8.16 -12.59
CA GLY A 127 12.32 -6.85 -12.99
C GLY A 127 11.12 -6.33 -12.16
N ILE A 128 10.85 -6.95 -11.03
CA ILE A 128 9.76 -6.62 -10.10
C ILE A 128 10.31 -6.16 -8.74
N HIS A 129 11.21 -6.96 -8.16
CA HIS A 129 11.78 -6.67 -6.87
C HIS A 129 12.89 -5.63 -6.96
N MET A 130 12.92 -4.74 -5.97
CA MET A 130 13.87 -3.64 -5.92
C MET A 130 15.15 -4.03 -5.14
N ASN A 131 16.20 -3.30 -5.37
CA ASN A 131 17.39 -3.32 -4.54
C ASN A 131 17.21 -2.47 -3.27
N PRO A 132 18.16 -2.48 -2.31
CA PRO A 132 18.05 -1.70 -1.09
C PRO A 132 17.81 -0.19 -1.31
N THR A 133 18.36 0.38 -2.39
CA THR A 133 18.17 1.80 -2.74
C THR A 133 16.73 2.09 -3.13
N GLY A 134 16.11 1.23 -3.94
CA GLY A 134 14.70 1.34 -4.33
C GLY A 134 13.78 1.18 -3.12
N TYR A 135 14.06 0.23 -2.24
CA TYR A 135 13.29 0.08 -1.00
C TYR A 135 13.45 1.28 -0.05
N ALA A 136 14.63 1.90 0.02
CA ALA A 136 14.85 3.11 0.80
C ALA A 136 14.03 4.28 0.23
N ALA A 137 14.06 4.49 -1.08
CA ALA A 137 13.27 5.54 -1.75
C ALA A 137 11.77 5.35 -1.51
N TRP A 138 11.28 4.11 -1.58
CA TRP A 138 9.90 3.79 -1.26
C TRP A 138 9.54 4.07 0.20
N ALA A 139 10.41 3.68 1.15
CA ALA A 139 10.20 3.96 2.56
C ALA A 139 10.17 5.47 2.84
N ASP A 140 11.09 6.24 2.26
CA ASP A 140 11.12 7.70 2.38
C ASP A 140 9.85 8.34 1.81
N TYR A 141 9.36 7.85 0.68
CA TYR A 141 8.10 8.30 0.10
C TYR A 141 6.93 8.09 1.07
N ILE A 142 6.79 6.88 1.63
CA ILE A 142 5.74 6.58 2.61
C ILE A 142 5.84 7.51 3.81
N LEU A 143 7.05 7.72 4.37
CA LEU A 143 7.26 8.55 5.55
C LEU A 143 6.92 10.02 5.31
N THR A 144 7.19 10.53 4.11
CA THR A 144 6.95 11.94 3.75
C THR A 144 5.53 12.21 3.27
N HIS A 145 4.81 11.20 2.76
CA HIS A 145 3.45 11.32 2.21
C HIS A 145 2.37 10.75 3.13
N THR A 146 2.75 10.23 4.29
CA THR A 146 1.79 9.86 5.33
C THR A 146 1.36 11.10 6.09
N VAL A 147 0.16 11.60 5.79
CA VAL A 147 -0.35 12.91 6.25
C VAL A 147 -0.95 12.88 7.63
N TYR A 148 -1.16 11.72 8.22
CA TYR A 148 -1.83 11.64 9.49
C TYR A 148 -0.87 11.56 10.67
N SER A 149 -0.61 12.71 11.29
CA SER A 149 -0.14 12.79 12.68
C SER A 149 -0.93 13.88 13.40
N ASP A 150 -1.09 13.74 14.72
CA ASP A 150 -1.70 14.82 15.51
C ASP A 150 -0.92 16.14 15.39
N TYR A 151 0.32 16.07 14.93
CA TYR A 151 1.21 17.21 14.70
C TYR A 151 1.10 17.81 13.29
N ASN A 152 0.59 17.05 12.29
CA ASN A 152 0.54 17.46 10.88
C ASN A 152 -0.89 17.66 10.37
N LYS A 153 -1.79 18.16 11.21
CA LYS A 153 -3.17 18.49 10.80
C LYS A 153 -3.25 19.49 9.64
N GLN A 154 -2.17 20.24 9.40
CA GLN A 154 -2.07 21.20 8.30
C GLN A 154 -2.02 20.54 6.91
N PHE A 155 -1.53 19.30 6.82
CA PHE A 155 -1.42 18.57 5.55
C PHE A 155 -2.70 17.86 5.12
N VAL A 156 -3.69 17.73 6.01
CA VAL A 156 -4.98 17.08 5.69
C VAL A 156 -5.83 17.91 4.72
N THR A 157 -5.59 19.21 4.67
CA THR A 157 -6.38 20.16 3.86
C THR A 157 -5.70 20.61 2.57
N GLU A 158 -4.43 20.29 2.35
CA GLU A 158 -3.63 20.82 1.24
C GLU A 158 -2.96 19.73 0.39
N GLY A 159 -3.29 18.47 0.60
CA GLY A 159 -2.75 17.37 -0.21
C GLY A 159 -3.35 17.36 -1.63
N PRO A 160 -2.62 16.79 -2.61
CA PRO A 160 -3.09 16.71 -4.00
C PRO A 160 -4.39 15.92 -4.16
N TYR A 161 -4.89 15.32 -3.10
CA TYR A 161 -6.11 14.52 -3.06
C TYR A 161 -7.17 15.08 -2.08
N ALA A 162 -7.02 16.34 -1.64
CA ALA A 162 -8.00 17.02 -0.79
C ALA A 162 -9.19 17.55 -1.61
#